data_db9d70ec16181c9d1054f12f1f7647bf
#
_entry.id   db9d70ec16181c9d1054f12f1f7647bf
#
_cell.length_a   1.000
_cell.length_b   1.000
_cell.length_c   1.000
_cell.angle_alpha   90.00
_cell.angle_beta   90.00
_cell.angle_gamma   90.00
#
_symmetry.space_group_name_H-M   'P 1'
#
loop_
_entity.id
_entity.type
_entity.pdbx_description
1 polymer ?
#
loop_
_entity_poly.entity_id
_entity_poly.type
_entity_poly.pdbx_seq_one_letter_code
_entity_poly.pdbx_strand_id
1 'polypeptide(L)'
;AEAKAAMEAKAEPQTHVVDVPIGTSVPGCEETNACFSPADITINAGDTVSWDNVDTAAHTVTSGSPADGPSGVFDSSLLMASATYAFTFEDAGNYDYFCMVHPWMVGTVSVN
;
A
#
# COMPACT_ATOMS: atom_id res chain seq x y z
N ALA A 1 18.86 -23.59 15.52
CA ALA A 1 18.34 -23.37 15.45
C ALA A 1 17.87 -23.12 15.02
N GLU A 2 17.87 -23.17 15.26
CA GLU A 2 17.21 -22.91 15.08
C GLU A 2 16.73 -22.35 14.78
N ALA A 3 16.95 -22.34 14.93
CA ALA A 3 16.25 -21.76 14.88
C ALA A 3 16.21 -21.11 14.46
N LYS A 4 16.55 -21.14 14.59
CA LYS A 4 16.23 -20.49 14.36
C LYS A 4 16.11 -19.93 13.65
N ALA A 5 16.38 -20.07 13.64
CA ALA A 5 16.06 -19.63 13.15
C ALA A 5 15.64 -19.26 12.52
N ALA A 6 15.55 -19.52 12.64
CA ALA A 6 14.88 -19.26 12.30
C ALA A 6 14.64 -18.62 11.87
N MET A 7 14.89 -18.63 12.12
CA MET A 7 14.45 -18.09 12.00
C MET A 7 14.59 -17.57 11.13
N GLU A 8 15.18 -17.60 11.08
CA GLU A 8 15.21 -17.16 10.46
C GLU A 8 14.72 -17.10 9.42
N ALA A 9 14.89 -17.63 9.36
CA ALA A 9 14.10 -17.99 8.30
C ALA A 9 13.06 -17.12 7.97
N LYS A 10 12.58 -16.79 8.79
CA LYS A 10 11.77 -15.84 8.50
C LYS A 10 12.36 -14.82 7.68
N ALA A 11 13.52 -14.98 7.32
CA ALA A 11 14.19 -14.00 6.54
C ALA A 11 13.77 -13.95 5.07
N GLU A 12 12.99 -14.91 4.60
CA GLU A 12 12.50 -14.83 3.21
C GLU A 12 11.48 -13.72 3.05
N PRO A 13 11.71 -12.77 2.12
CA PRO A 13 10.75 -11.71 1.88
C PRO A 13 9.42 -12.24 1.39
N GLN A 14 8.35 -11.59 1.83
CA GLN A 14 6.99 -11.92 1.44
C GLN A 14 6.41 -10.82 0.56
N THR A 15 5.44 -11.19 -0.27
CA THR A 15 4.68 -10.21 -1.06
C THR A 15 3.26 -10.16 -0.51
N HIS A 16 2.80 -8.96 -0.23
CA HIS A 16 1.46 -8.71 0.32
C HIS A 16 0.65 -7.97 -0.74
N VAL A 17 -0.59 -8.37 -0.96
CA VAL A 17 -1.44 -7.77 -1.99
C VAL A 17 -2.47 -6.87 -1.33
N VAL A 18 -2.59 -5.66 -1.87
CA VAL A 18 -3.61 -4.69 -1.48
C VAL A 18 -4.42 -4.37 -2.73
N ASP A 19 -5.73 -4.52 -2.64
CA ASP A 19 -6.60 -4.16 -3.76
C ASP A 19 -6.98 -2.69 -3.69
N VAL A 20 -7.13 -2.07 -4.87
CA VAL A 20 -7.80 -0.77 -5.01
C VAL A 20 -9.20 -1.09 -5.49
N PRO A 21 -10.21 -1.11 -4.58
CA PRO A 21 -11.50 -1.73 -4.90
C PRO A 21 -12.34 -0.92 -5.85
N ILE A 22 -13.31 -1.62 -6.47
CA ILE A 22 -14.30 -1.00 -7.35
C ILE A 22 -15.12 0.02 -6.56
N GLY A 23 -15.36 1.19 -7.16
CA GLY A 23 -16.23 2.22 -6.58
C GLY A 23 -15.52 3.22 -5.71
N THR A 24 -14.20 3.12 -5.56
CA THR A 24 -13.45 4.03 -4.69
C THR A 24 -13.12 5.37 -5.36
N SER A 25 -13.44 5.53 -6.64
CA SER A 25 -13.23 6.80 -7.34
C SER A 25 -14.24 7.88 -6.95
N VAL A 26 -15.23 7.53 -6.13
CA VAL A 26 -16.18 8.50 -5.57
C VAL A 26 -16.07 8.43 -4.04
N PRO A 27 -16.37 9.54 -3.33
CA PRO A 27 -16.33 9.53 -1.87
C PRO A 27 -17.30 8.52 -1.26
N GLY A 28 -16.98 8.01 -0.09
CA GLY A 28 -17.81 7.06 0.66
C GLY A 28 -16.99 5.93 1.27
N CYS A 29 -15.97 5.43 0.57
CA CYS A 29 -15.15 4.34 1.09
C CYS A 29 -14.37 4.74 2.34
N GLU A 30 -14.10 6.02 2.53
CA GLU A 30 -13.35 6.51 3.69
C GLU A 30 -14.15 6.35 4.99
N GLU A 31 -15.47 6.23 4.91
CA GLU A 31 -16.30 6.12 6.10
C GLU A 31 -16.08 4.80 6.83
N THR A 32 -15.65 3.77 6.11
CA THR A 32 -15.36 2.47 6.69
C THR A 32 -13.90 2.09 6.54
N ASN A 33 -13.04 3.05 6.15
CA ASN A 33 -11.62 2.81 5.90
C ASN A 33 -11.40 1.68 4.88
N ALA A 34 -12.18 1.71 3.80
CA ALA A 34 -12.20 0.65 2.82
C ALA A 34 -11.79 1.12 1.42
N CYS A 35 -11.04 2.23 1.35
CA CYS A 35 -10.57 2.76 0.06
C CYS A 35 -9.44 1.94 -0.53
N PHE A 36 -8.66 1.29 0.34
CA PHE A 36 -7.69 0.26 -0.05
C PHE A 36 -8.04 -0.98 0.78
N SER A 37 -7.85 -2.16 0.25
CA SER A 37 -8.27 -3.38 0.94
C SER A 37 -7.13 -4.40 0.97
N PRO A 38 -6.54 -4.65 2.14
CA PRO A 38 -6.74 -3.97 3.42
C PRO A 38 -6.12 -2.58 3.43
N ALA A 39 -6.72 -1.66 4.19
CA ALA A 39 -6.23 -0.28 4.27
C ALA A 39 -4.96 -0.18 5.12
N ASP A 40 -4.88 -0.97 6.19
CA ASP A 40 -3.73 -0.96 7.09
C ASP A 40 -3.13 -2.35 7.12
N ILE A 41 -1.83 -2.45 6.83
CA ILE A 41 -1.13 -3.74 6.87
C ILE A 41 0.17 -3.59 7.62
N THR A 42 0.64 -4.71 8.18
CA THR A 42 1.92 -4.79 8.87
C THR A 42 2.77 -5.83 8.16
N ILE A 43 3.99 -5.44 7.79
CA ILE A 43 4.92 -6.29 7.07
C ILE A 43 6.29 -6.23 7.74
N ASN A 44 7.23 -7.00 7.24
CA ASN A 44 8.63 -6.97 7.71
C ASN A 44 9.50 -6.26 6.69
N ALA A 45 10.59 -5.66 7.18
CA ALA A 45 11.57 -5.01 6.29
C ALA A 45 12.07 -6.04 5.26
N GLY A 46 12.14 -5.62 4.01
CA GLY A 46 12.47 -6.49 2.89
C GLY A 46 11.25 -7.03 2.15
N ASP A 47 10.06 -6.92 2.75
CA ASP A 47 8.83 -7.38 2.10
C ASP A 47 8.37 -6.39 1.03
N THR A 48 7.57 -6.90 0.11
CA THR A 48 7.00 -6.12 -1.00
C THR A 48 5.50 -6.01 -0.82
N VAL A 49 4.94 -4.85 -1.12
CA VAL A 49 3.50 -4.67 -1.24
C VAL A 49 3.17 -4.45 -2.70
N SER A 50 2.17 -5.18 -3.19
CA SER A 50 1.68 -5.09 -4.56
C SER A 50 0.25 -4.57 -4.51
N TRP A 51 0.01 -3.42 -5.13
CA TRP A 51 -1.33 -2.83 -5.21
C TRP A 51 -1.92 -3.16 -6.58
N ASP A 52 -3.08 -3.82 -6.55
CA ASP A 52 -3.79 -4.21 -7.76
C ASP A 52 -5.00 -3.30 -7.93
N ASN A 53 -5.03 -2.55 -9.03
CA ASN A 53 -6.19 -1.70 -9.31
C ASN A 53 -7.28 -2.53 -9.96
N VAL A 54 -8.25 -2.95 -9.14
CA VAL A 54 -9.40 -3.73 -9.62
C VAL A 54 -10.60 -2.83 -9.88
N ASP A 55 -10.44 -1.51 -9.73
CA ASP A 55 -11.44 -0.53 -10.10
C ASP A 55 -11.39 -0.26 -11.61
N THR A 56 -12.44 0.35 -12.13
CA THR A 56 -12.50 0.74 -13.55
C THR A 56 -11.90 2.13 -13.79
N ALA A 57 -11.59 2.88 -12.73
CA ALA A 57 -10.99 4.20 -12.81
C ALA A 57 -9.49 4.13 -12.53
N ALA A 58 -8.75 5.14 -13.01
CA ALA A 58 -7.33 5.27 -12.67
C ALA A 58 -7.17 5.81 -11.25
N HIS A 59 -6.12 5.38 -10.58
CA HIS A 59 -5.78 5.81 -9.21
C HIS A 59 -4.28 6.09 -9.14
N THR A 60 -3.80 6.54 -7.98
CA THR A 60 -2.37 6.53 -7.67
C THR A 60 -2.17 5.87 -6.31
N VAL A 61 -0.95 5.36 -6.09
CA VAL A 61 -0.51 4.90 -4.78
C VAL A 61 0.74 5.72 -4.46
N THR A 62 0.57 6.71 -3.60
CA THR A 62 1.58 7.74 -3.38
C THR A 62 1.84 7.87 -1.89
N SER A 63 3.10 7.73 -1.48
CA SER A 63 3.45 7.89 -0.06
C SER A 63 3.23 9.33 0.37
N GLY A 64 2.73 9.50 1.61
CA GLY A 64 2.40 10.80 2.17
C GLY A 64 0.95 10.88 2.58
N SER A 65 0.41 12.08 2.65
CA SER A 65 -0.98 12.29 3.04
C SER A 65 -1.58 13.43 2.22
N PRO A 66 -2.91 13.49 2.13
CA PRO A 66 -3.53 14.61 1.42
C PRO A 66 -3.19 15.97 2.03
N ALA A 67 -3.00 16.02 3.36
CA ALA A 67 -2.69 17.28 4.03
C ALA A 67 -1.26 17.75 3.76
N ASP A 68 -0.30 16.81 3.71
CA ASP A 68 1.12 17.15 3.58
C ASP A 68 1.63 16.97 2.15
N GLY A 69 0.88 16.26 1.31
CA GLY A 69 1.31 15.94 -0.04
C GLY A 69 2.23 14.74 -0.09
N PRO A 70 2.76 14.44 -1.29
CA PRO A 70 3.66 13.28 -1.46
C PRO A 70 4.92 13.42 -0.60
N SER A 71 5.33 12.29 0.00
CA SER A 71 6.54 12.26 0.84
C SER A 71 7.80 11.88 0.06
N GLY A 72 7.65 11.36 -1.15
CA GLY A 72 8.79 11.01 -2.00
C GLY A 72 9.36 9.62 -1.78
N VAL A 73 8.75 8.79 -0.92
CA VAL A 73 9.24 7.44 -0.69
C VAL A 73 8.84 6.51 -1.83
N PHE A 74 7.57 6.55 -2.22
CA PHE A 74 7.11 5.80 -3.40
C PHE A 74 5.94 6.54 -4.07
N ASP A 75 5.76 6.26 -5.35
CA ASP A 75 4.69 6.88 -6.14
C ASP A 75 4.48 6.03 -7.39
N SER A 76 3.27 5.50 -7.54
CA SER A 76 2.94 4.67 -8.70
C SER A 76 2.72 5.47 -9.97
N SER A 77 2.58 6.79 -9.87
CA SER A 77 1.99 7.61 -10.93
C SER A 77 0.58 7.10 -11.24
N LEU A 78 0.00 7.40 -12.39
CA LEU A 78 -1.34 6.89 -12.70
C LEU A 78 -1.30 5.38 -12.83
N LEU A 79 -2.06 4.71 -11.97
CA LEU A 79 -2.23 3.27 -11.98
C LEU A 79 -3.55 2.99 -12.64
N MET A 80 -3.51 2.55 -13.89
CA MET A 80 -4.70 2.36 -14.71
C MET A 80 -5.46 1.12 -14.26
N ALA A 81 -6.70 1.00 -14.74
CA ALA A 81 -7.52 -0.18 -14.44
C ALA A 81 -6.76 -1.44 -14.84
N SER A 82 -6.80 -2.45 -13.97
CA SER A 82 -6.14 -3.76 -14.15
C SER A 82 -4.63 -3.72 -14.05
N ALA A 83 -4.03 -2.56 -13.77
CA ALA A 83 -2.58 -2.44 -13.59
C ALA A 83 -2.19 -2.73 -12.14
N THR A 84 -0.93 -3.03 -11.94
CA THR A 84 -0.35 -3.37 -10.65
C THR A 84 0.88 -2.51 -10.41
N TYR A 85 1.05 -2.05 -9.16
CA TYR A 85 2.24 -1.34 -8.70
C TYR A 85 2.80 -2.08 -7.49
N ALA A 86 4.10 -2.33 -7.49
CA ALA A 86 4.75 -3.01 -6.37
C ALA A 86 5.91 -2.17 -5.86
N PHE A 87 6.10 -2.17 -4.54
CA PHE A 87 7.20 -1.47 -3.90
C PHE A 87 7.75 -2.32 -2.76
N THR A 88 9.07 -2.46 -2.70
CA THR A 88 9.76 -3.21 -1.65
C THR A 88 10.20 -2.26 -0.54
N PHE A 89 9.80 -2.58 0.70
CA PHE A 89 10.09 -1.73 1.87
C PHE A 89 11.33 -2.25 2.59
N GLU A 90 12.45 -1.56 2.38
CA GLU A 90 13.72 -1.98 2.98
C GLU A 90 13.88 -1.50 4.41
N ASP A 91 13.23 -0.40 4.77
CA ASP A 91 13.44 0.26 6.06
C ASP A 91 12.20 0.15 6.94
N ALA A 92 12.40 -0.13 8.24
CA ALA A 92 11.33 -0.16 9.21
C ALA A 92 10.73 1.24 9.38
N GLY A 93 9.46 1.30 9.71
CA GLY A 93 8.75 2.56 9.92
C GLY A 93 7.29 2.45 9.55
N ASN A 94 6.58 3.55 9.67
CA ASN A 94 5.17 3.65 9.27
C ASN A 94 5.09 4.53 8.04
N TYR A 95 4.39 4.04 7.01
CA TYR A 95 4.30 4.74 5.74
C TYR A 95 2.83 4.94 5.41
N ASP A 96 2.37 6.18 5.55
CA ASP A 96 1.04 6.55 5.07
C ASP A 96 1.09 6.73 3.57
N TYR A 97 -0.01 6.43 2.90
CA TYR A 97 -0.12 6.66 1.47
C TYR A 97 -1.55 7.04 1.10
N PHE A 98 -1.71 7.58 -0.09
CA PHE A 98 -2.99 8.09 -0.54
C PHE A 98 -3.04 8.09 -2.06
N CYS A 99 -4.25 8.33 -2.60
CA CYS A 99 -4.45 8.51 -4.03
C CYS A 99 -4.52 10.01 -4.33
N MET A 100 -3.63 10.50 -5.19
CA MET A 100 -3.57 11.93 -5.48
C MET A 100 -4.77 12.42 -6.28
N VAL A 101 -5.38 11.56 -7.09
CA VAL A 101 -6.56 11.94 -7.88
C VAL A 101 -7.86 11.75 -7.12
N HIS A 102 -7.84 10.98 -6.01
CA HIS A 102 -8.99 10.75 -5.15
C HIS A 102 -8.53 10.86 -3.69
N PRO A 103 -8.31 12.07 -3.17
CA PRO A 103 -7.56 12.25 -1.91
C PRO A 103 -8.24 11.70 -0.65
N TRP A 104 -9.50 11.28 -0.73
CA TRP A 104 -10.15 10.58 0.38
C TRP A 104 -9.65 9.15 0.57
N MET A 105 -8.94 8.60 -0.41
CA MET A 105 -8.40 7.26 -0.35
C MET A 105 -7.06 7.29 0.37
N VAL A 106 -7.00 6.66 1.55
CA VAL A 106 -5.77 6.61 2.37
C VAL A 106 -5.54 5.21 2.87
N GLY A 107 -4.29 4.87 3.13
CA GLY A 107 -3.89 3.60 3.72
C GLY A 107 -2.56 3.75 4.45
N THR A 108 -2.14 2.67 5.10
CA THR A 108 -0.89 2.67 5.90
C THR A 108 -0.19 1.32 5.77
N VAL A 109 1.13 1.37 5.61
CA VAL A 109 1.99 0.19 5.70
C VAL A 109 2.90 0.38 6.91
N SER A 110 2.81 -0.54 7.86
CA SER A 110 3.70 -0.57 9.01
C SER A 110 4.77 -1.63 8.78
N VAL A 111 6.03 -1.24 8.83
CA VAL A 111 7.17 -2.11 8.53
C VAL A 111 7.96 -2.35 9.81
N ASN A 112 8.06 -3.59 10.20
CA ASN A 112 8.83 -4.00 11.39
C ASN A 112 10.33 -4.04 11.14
#